data_c07203011de2c26b6846e6e5510f9e59
#
_entry.id   c07203011de2c26b6846e6e5510f9e59
#
_cell.length_a   1.000
_cell.length_b   1.000
_cell.length_c   1.000
_cell.angle_alpha   90.00
_cell.angle_beta   90.00
_cell.angle_gamma   90.00
#
_symmetry.space_group_name_H-M   'P 1'
#
loop_
_entity.id
_entity.type
_entity.pdbx_description
1 polymer ?
#
loop_
_entity_poly.entity_id
_entity_poly.type
_entity_poly.pdbx_seq_one_letter_code
_entity_poly.pdbx_strand_id
1 'polypeptide(L)'
;MCGIVGYIGFNQASDFLLDGMAKLEYRGYDSAGIAVIGPKNVIKIQKKVGRLSNLETIVKADPNEGTVGIGHTRWATHGRPSDMNAHPHASEDGKFAVVHNGIIENYMPLKEELIAKGYHFKSETDTEVVAHLLEDMYDGDFVGTVRRMLNRVDGAYALEIICADEPDKIICTKKENPLVIGLGKGENFVASDIPAIINYTRDTYILSDGELAIVTRDNVSVFDREGKAVDKEVFHVNWNAEAAEKGGYEHFMLKEIHDQPKAVRDTFGTHISEDGKTAIFDELNWTAEDVAAFNKILIVACGTAYHAGLVTKQYIENLARIPVDVEIASEYRYSNPLTDDKTLCIVISQSGETSDTLAALKEAKRLGAKSLAITNVVGSSISREADNKVYTWAGPEISVASTKAYTTQLVAGLLFAVYLGQLNGKMNPAVGEEILNGVKNLPSLIHEIFEVDEDMKAFAKHYGFKSDAFFLGRAIDYAVAMEGALKLKEISYIHAEAYAGGELKHGTLALIEEGVPVIALATQEDVYDKMISNIREVKAREAIVIGIGMKGDEELSKHVDHTIYVPRANKFIAPILAVVPLQLLAYYAAITRGADVDKPRNLAKSVTVE
;
A
#
# COMPACT_ATOMS: atom_id res chain seq x y z
N MET A 1 3.36 -7.00 6.49
CA MET A 1 3.19 -7.98 5.39
C MET A 1 4.52 -8.65 5.09
N CYS A 2 4.51 -9.91 4.68
CA CYS A 2 5.74 -10.69 4.46
C CYS A 2 6.24 -10.56 3.01
N GLY A 3 7.53 -10.84 2.77
CA GLY A 3 8.12 -10.95 1.44
C GLY A 3 8.53 -12.39 1.16
N ILE A 4 8.10 -12.94 0.02
CA ILE A 4 8.49 -14.26 -0.48
C ILE A 4 9.44 -14.09 -1.65
N VAL A 5 10.48 -14.90 -1.71
CA VAL A 5 11.39 -15.03 -2.85
C VAL A 5 11.77 -16.48 -3.08
N GLY A 6 11.86 -16.92 -4.33
CA GLY A 6 12.30 -18.25 -4.74
C GLY A 6 13.22 -18.20 -5.95
N TYR A 7 14.16 -19.10 -6.02
CA TYR A 7 15.13 -19.21 -7.10
C TYR A 7 15.39 -20.66 -7.49
N ILE A 8 15.40 -20.89 -8.79
CA ILE A 8 15.86 -22.14 -9.37
C ILE A 8 16.67 -21.85 -10.64
N GLY A 9 17.93 -22.27 -10.70
CA GLY A 9 18.79 -21.91 -11.83
C GLY A 9 20.17 -22.55 -11.78
N PHE A 10 21.18 -21.76 -12.13
CA PHE A 10 22.57 -22.19 -12.21
C PHE A 10 23.50 -21.43 -11.25
N ASN A 11 23.01 -20.32 -10.64
CA ASN A 11 23.73 -19.55 -9.64
C ASN A 11 23.47 -20.08 -8.24
N GLN A 12 24.21 -19.60 -7.24
CA GLN A 12 23.92 -19.87 -5.83
C GLN A 12 22.57 -19.25 -5.46
N ALA A 13 21.64 -20.07 -4.99
CA ALA A 13 20.31 -19.60 -4.64
C ALA A 13 20.33 -18.55 -3.51
N SER A 14 21.22 -18.72 -2.52
CA SER A 14 21.36 -17.78 -1.39
C SER A 14 21.64 -16.35 -1.82
N ASP A 15 22.40 -16.14 -2.91
CA ASP A 15 22.76 -14.80 -3.38
C ASP A 15 21.52 -14.06 -3.90
N PHE A 16 20.71 -14.70 -4.75
CA PHE A 16 19.44 -14.15 -5.22
C PHE A 16 18.45 -13.96 -4.06
N LEU A 17 18.32 -14.97 -3.17
CA LEU A 17 17.37 -14.91 -2.07
C LEU A 17 17.64 -13.71 -1.16
N LEU A 18 18.89 -13.45 -0.80
CA LEU A 18 19.28 -12.31 0.02
C LEU A 18 19.05 -10.97 -0.72
N ASP A 19 19.42 -10.86 -2.00
CA ASP A 19 19.17 -9.65 -2.80
C ASP A 19 17.68 -9.38 -2.96
N GLY A 20 16.89 -10.39 -3.32
CA GLY A 20 15.44 -10.26 -3.46
C GLY A 20 14.73 -9.90 -2.15
N MET A 21 15.14 -10.55 -1.04
CA MET A 21 14.60 -10.21 0.29
C MET A 21 14.98 -8.79 0.73
N ALA A 22 16.16 -8.29 0.38
CA ALA A 22 16.55 -6.90 0.67
C ALA A 22 15.61 -5.90 0.01
N LYS A 23 15.15 -6.19 -1.21
CA LYS A 23 14.17 -5.38 -1.94
C LYS A 23 12.73 -5.53 -1.43
N LEU A 24 12.44 -6.58 -0.66
CA LEU A 24 11.14 -6.81 -0.03
C LEU A 24 11.12 -6.53 1.48
N GLU A 25 12.23 -6.08 2.08
CA GLU A 25 12.31 -5.85 3.53
C GLU A 25 11.30 -4.79 4.01
N TYR A 26 10.88 -3.87 3.13
CA TYR A 26 9.80 -2.92 3.44
C TYR A 26 8.43 -3.61 3.72
N ARG A 27 8.27 -4.86 3.29
CA ARG A 27 7.06 -5.66 3.51
C ARG A 27 7.09 -6.39 4.85
N GLY A 28 8.27 -6.77 5.37
CA GLY A 28 8.41 -7.45 6.65
C GLY A 28 9.86 -7.44 7.13
N TYR A 29 10.07 -7.19 8.40
CA TYR A 29 11.41 -7.03 8.99
C TYR A 29 11.51 -7.57 10.43
N ASP A 30 10.54 -8.37 10.88
CA ASP A 30 10.51 -8.97 12.22
C ASP A 30 11.45 -10.17 12.32
N SER A 31 11.59 -10.91 11.25
CA SER A 31 12.53 -12.01 11.07
C SER A 31 12.71 -12.33 9.59
N ALA A 32 13.79 -13.01 9.25
CA ALA A 32 14.07 -13.46 7.91
C ALA A 32 14.68 -14.86 7.91
N GLY A 33 14.53 -15.59 6.79
CA GLY A 33 15.16 -16.89 6.65
C GLY A 33 15.13 -17.42 5.23
N ILE A 34 16.02 -18.37 4.96
CA ILE A 34 16.14 -19.07 3.68
C ILE A 34 16.19 -20.58 3.89
N ALA A 35 15.71 -21.33 2.91
CA ALA A 35 15.90 -22.76 2.77
C ALA A 35 16.51 -23.04 1.39
N VAL A 36 17.61 -23.76 1.34
CA VAL A 36 18.32 -24.09 0.09
C VAL A 36 18.52 -25.59 0.03
N ILE A 37 18.22 -26.21 -1.13
CA ILE A 37 18.53 -27.61 -1.38
C ILE A 37 20.03 -27.71 -1.73
N GLY A 38 20.78 -28.25 -0.80
CA GLY A 38 22.22 -28.42 -0.91
C GLY A 38 22.65 -29.76 -1.50
N PRO A 39 23.96 -30.07 -1.42
CA PRO A 39 24.49 -31.37 -1.83
C PRO A 39 23.75 -32.54 -1.16
N LYS A 40 23.57 -33.63 -1.91
CA LYS A 40 22.83 -34.84 -1.48
C LYS A 40 21.33 -34.59 -1.23
N ASN A 41 20.78 -33.52 -1.82
CA ASN A 41 19.37 -33.12 -1.69
C ASN A 41 18.94 -32.83 -0.22
N VAL A 42 19.86 -32.37 0.61
CA VAL A 42 19.54 -31.98 1.99
C VAL A 42 19.11 -30.52 2.01
N ILE A 43 17.95 -30.24 2.60
CA ILE A 43 17.47 -28.86 2.76
C ILE A 43 18.17 -28.24 3.98
N LYS A 44 18.97 -27.19 3.74
CA LYS A 44 19.59 -26.38 4.80
C LYS A 44 18.76 -25.13 5.04
N ILE A 45 18.29 -24.95 6.29
CA ILE A 45 17.48 -23.80 6.70
C ILE A 45 18.31 -22.92 7.61
N GLN A 46 18.35 -21.63 7.32
CA GLN A 46 18.91 -20.59 8.18
C GLN A 46 17.90 -19.48 8.35
N LYS A 47 17.62 -19.10 9.58
CA LYS A 47 16.63 -18.08 9.91
C LYS A 47 17.01 -17.31 11.17
N LYS A 48 16.64 -16.01 11.20
CA LYS A 48 17.02 -15.10 12.28
C LYS A 48 15.95 -14.05 12.56
N VAL A 49 15.71 -13.80 13.84
CA VAL A 49 14.87 -12.69 14.30
C VAL A 49 15.54 -11.35 14.03
N GLY A 50 14.74 -10.33 13.71
CA GLY A 50 15.17 -8.96 13.41
C GLY A 50 15.42 -8.73 11.92
N ARG A 51 16.16 -7.68 11.61
CA ARG A 51 16.45 -7.21 10.25
C ARG A 51 17.17 -8.27 9.41
N LEU A 52 17.03 -8.16 8.09
CA LEU A 52 17.68 -9.05 7.13
C LEU A 52 19.20 -9.15 7.32
N SER A 53 19.86 -8.06 7.74
CA SER A 53 21.29 -8.03 8.04
C SER A 53 21.73 -9.07 9.09
N ASN A 54 20.84 -9.46 10.01
CA ASN A 54 21.11 -10.52 10.98
C ASN A 54 21.20 -11.88 10.29
N LEU A 55 20.31 -12.16 9.32
CA LEU A 55 20.34 -13.37 8.50
C LEU A 55 21.59 -13.38 7.59
N GLU A 56 21.89 -12.27 6.92
CA GLU A 56 23.08 -12.16 6.07
C GLU A 56 24.37 -12.53 6.82
N THR A 57 24.46 -12.11 8.09
CA THR A 57 25.63 -12.41 8.93
C THR A 57 25.83 -13.91 9.12
N ILE A 58 24.76 -14.67 9.39
CA ILE A 58 24.85 -16.12 9.60
C ILE A 58 25.06 -16.87 8.28
N VAL A 59 24.43 -16.42 7.18
CA VAL A 59 24.62 -17.03 5.86
C VAL A 59 26.05 -16.81 5.35
N LYS A 60 26.65 -15.63 5.58
CA LYS A 60 28.07 -15.36 5.24
C LYS A 60 29.04 -16.21 6.06
N ALA A 61 28.72 -16.49 7.33
CA ALA A 61 29.55 -17.32 8.20
C ALA A 61 29.47 -18.81 7.86
N ASP A 62 28.32 -19.29 7.39
CA ASP A 62 28.05 -20.68 7.03
C ASP A 62 27.19 -20.75 5.74
N PRO A 63 27.81 -20.58 4.55
CA PRO A 63 27.08 -20.48 3.28
C PRO A 63 26.23 -21.70 2.96
N ASN A 64 25.08 -21.45 2.31
CA ASN A 64 24.19 -22.48 1.79
C ASN A 64 24.60 -22.75 0.32
N GLU A 65 25.22 -23.90 0.08
CA GLU A 65 25.52 -24.34 -1.30
C GLU A 65 24.29 -24.95 -1.93
N GLY A 66 23.87 -24.46 -3.09
CA GLY A 66 22.73 -24.99 -3.85
C GLY A 66 22.15 -23.98 -4.81
N THR A 67 21.45 -24.48 -5.83
CA THR A 67 20.89 -23.68 -6.92
C THR A 67 19.37 -23.62 -6.91
N VAL A 68 18.75 -24.20 -5.88
CA VAL A 68 17.31 -24.16 -5.64
C VAL A 68 17.07 -23.76 -4.20
N GLY A 69 16.23 -22.74 -4.00
CA GLY A 69 15.91 -22.27 -2.66
C GLY A 69 14.73 -21.32 -2.61
N ILE A 70 14.22 -21.16 -1.39
CA ILE A 70 13.12 -20.26 -1.04
C ILE A 70 13.54 -19.38 0.13
N GLY A 71 13.02 -18.16 0.18
CA GLY A 71 13.36 -17.19 1.23
C GLY A 71 12.15 -16.35 1.63
N HIS A 72 12.20 -15.81 2.85
CA HIS A 72 11.10 -15.09 3.44
C HIS A 72 11.54 -13.97 4.37
N THR A 73 10.91 -12.81 4.27
CA THR A 73 10.95 -11.75 5.27
C THR A 73 9.59 -11.66 5.95
N ARG A 74 9.56 -11.81 7.27
CA ARG A 74 8.33 -11.99 8.05
C ARG A 74 7.84 -10.68 8.66
N TRP A 75 6.53 -10.50 8.59
CA TRP A 75 5.71 -9.65 9.43
C TRP A 75 4.81 -10.55 10.28
N ALA A 76 5.01 -10.55 11.60
CA ALA A 76 4.35 -11.52 12.48
C ALA A 76 2.84 -11.28 12.59
N THR A 77 2.06 -12.30 12.24
CA THR A 77 0.60 -12.41 12.47
C THR A 77 0.31 -13.41 13.60
N HIS A 78 0.92 -14.60 13.53
CA HIS A 78 0.79 -15.68 14.51
C HIS A 78 2.15 -16.03 15.11
N GLY A 79 2.24 -16.03 16.44
CA GLY A 79 3.49 -16.27 17.16
C GLY A 79 4.44 -15.05 17.14
N ARG A 80 5.01 -14.73 18.30
CA ARG A 80 5.94 -13.59 18.48
C ARG A 80 7.17 -13.70 17.56
N PRO A 81 7.80 -12.58 17.16
CA PRO A 81 9.08 -12.61 16.44
C PRO A 81 10.15 -13.39 17.22
N SER A 82 10.67 -14.45 16.60
CA SER A 82 11.74 -15.31 17.16
C SER A 82 12.37 -16.12 16.03
N ASP A 83 13.56 -16.68 16.26
CA ASP A 83 14.20 -17.59 15.31
C ASP A 83 13.33 -18.82 15.02
N MET A 84 12.57 -19.28 15.99
CA MET A 84 11.69 -20.46 15.87
C MET A 84 10.48 -20.18 14.96
N ASN A 85 9.85 -19.01 15.13
CA ASN A 85 8.66 -18.58 14.41
C ASN A 85 8.99 -17.92 13.05
N ALA A 86 10.27 -17.73 12.72
CA ALA A 86 10.68 -17.26 11.40
C ALA A 86 10.46 -18.36 10.35
N HIS A 87 10.11 -17.94 9.11
CA HIS A 87 10.07 -18.84 7.95
C HIS A 87 11.48 -19.03 7.36
N PRO A 88 11.74 -20.12 6.63
CA PRO A 88 10.87 -21.24 6.27
C PRO A 88 10.56 -22.19 7.42
N HIS A 89 9.43 -22.92 7.32
CA HIS A 89 9.12 -24.06 8.18
C HIS A 89 9.39 -25.37 7.46
N ALA A 90 9.94 -26.37 8.19
CA ALA A 90 10.22 -27.69 7.66
C ALA A 90 9.25 -28.74 8.19
N SER A 91 9.05 -29.80 7.40
CA SER A 91 8.48 -31.07 7.88
C SER A 91 9.40 -31.72 8.95
N GLU A 92 8.87 -32.63 9.73
CA GLU A 92 9.63 -33.28 10.82
C GLU A 92 10.77 -34.15 10.27
N ASP A 93 10.54 -34.81 9.14
CA ASP A 93 11.54 -35.62 8.41
C ASP A 93 12.55 -34.77 7.61
N GLY A 94 12.34 -33.44 7.51
CA GLY A 94 13.20 -32.51 6.80
C GLY A 94 13.13 -32.57 5.28
N LYS A 95 12.16 -33.27 4.70
CA LYS A 95 12.00 -33.39 3.25
C LYS A 95 11.36 -32.17 2.60
N PHE A 96 10.50 -31.47 3.32
CA PHE A 96 9.82 -30.27 2.82
C PHE A 96 10.26 -29.02 3.53
N ALA A 97 10.34 -27.93 2.81
CA ALA A 97 10.41 -26.59 3.38
C ALA A 97 9.37 -25.67 2.70
N VAL A 98 8.73 -24.83 3.51
CA VAL A 98 7.60 -23.99 3.11
C VAL A 98 7.81 -22.56 3.58
N VAL A 99 7.57 -21.61 2.69
CA VAL A 99 7.35 -20.20 3.03
C VAL A 99 5.93 -19.79 2.69
N HIS A 100 5.37 -18.90 3.50
CA HIS A 100 3.95 -18.54 3.43
C HIS A 100 3.73 -17.08 3.73
N ASN A 101 2.95 -16.40 2.87
CA ASN A 101 2.29 -15.13 3.15
C ASN A 101 0.79 -15.39 3.28
N GLY A 102 0.18 -14.93 4.34
CA GLY A 102 -1.24 -15.11 4.60
C GLY A 102 -1.55 -15.67 5.97
N ILE A 103 -2.73 -16.27 6.08
CA ILE A 103 -3.21 -16.95 7.29
C ILE A 103 -3.91 -18.24 6.88
N ILE A 104 -3.53 -19.36 7.51
CA ILE A 104 -4.26 -20.62 7.42
C ILE A 104 -5.30 -20.62 8.53
N GLU A 105 -6.54 -20.27 8.20
CA GLU A 105 -7.59 -20.01 9.18
C GLU A 105 -7.97 -21.27 9.99
N ASN A 106 -7.96 -22.42 9.34
CA ASN A 106 -8.27 -23.70 9.97
C ASN A 106 -7.05 -24.43 10.56
N TYR A 107 -5.94 -23.70 10.88
CA TYR A 107 -4.71 -24.33 11.34
C TYR A 107 -4.86 -25.07 12.67
N MET A 108 -5.70 -24.60 13.61
CA MET A 108 -5.85 -25.23 14.93
C MET A 108 -6.41 -26.64 14.84
N PRO A 109 -7.56 -26.93 14.18
CA PRO A 109 -8.03 -28.29 13.98
C PRO A 109 -7.02 -29.20 13.25
N LEU A 110 -6.31 -28.67 12.24
CA LEU A 110 -5.27 -29.42 11.53
C LEU A 110 -4.08 -29.75 12.43
N LYS A 111 -3.67 -28.83 13.28
CA LYS A 111 -2.60 -29.02 14.26
C LYS A 111 -2.96 -30.10 15.26
N GLU A 112 -4.18 -30.07 15.81
CA GLU A 112 -4.68 -31.09 16.75
C GLU A 112 -4.70 -32.50 16.12
N GLU A 113 -5.16 -32.60 14.86
CA GLU A 113 -5.13 -33.86 14.11
C GLU A 113 -3.71 -34.40 13.93
N LEU A 114 -2.77 -33.55 13.52
CA LEU A 114 -1.38 -33.92 13.30
C LEU A 114 -0.68 -34.33 14.62
N ILE A 115 -0.93 -33.61 15.71
CA ILE A 115 -0.43 -33.98 17.05
C ILE A 115 -0.97 -35.36 17.44
N ALA A 116 -2.24 -35.66 17.20
CA ALA A 116 -2.82 -36.97 17.48
C ALA A 116 -2.19 -38.10 16.64
N LYS A 117 -1.62 -37.78 15.46
CA LYS A 117 -0.83 -38.69 14.61
C LYS A 117 0.63 -38.82 15.05
N GLY A 118 1.10 -37.99 16.00
CA GLY A 118 2.44 -38.07 16.56
C GLY A 118 3.41 -36.98 16.07
N TYR A 119 2.96 -35.99 15.27
CA TYR A 119 3.80 -34.88 14.81
C TYR A 119 4.10 -33.87 15.92
N HIS A 120 5.34 -33.36 15.96
CA HIS A 120 5.78 -32.40 16.95
C HIS A 120 5.95 -30.99 16.35
N PHE A 121 5.18 -30.05 16.83
CA PHE A 121 5.25 -28.64 16.41
C PHE A 121 6.32 -27.89 17.20
N LYS A 122 7.16 -27.16 16.50
CA LYS A 122 8.27 -26.34 17.06
C LYS A 122 7.90 -24.87 17.16
N SER A 123 7.00 -24.40 16.30
CA SER A 123 6.61 -22.98 16.23
C SER A 123 5.18 -22.75 16.72
N GLU A 124 4.89 -21.46 16.92
CA GLU A 124 3.55 -20.97 17.24
C GLU A 124 2.81 -20.48 15.98
N THR A 125 3.39 -20.69 14.79
CA THR A 125 2.82 -20.21 13.53
C THR A 125 1.74 -21.15 12.99
N ASP A 126 0.82 -20.59 12.24
CA ASP A 126 -0.17 -21.33 11.46
C ASP A 126 0.47 -22.12 10.31
N THR A 127 1.58 -21.62 9.76
CA THR A 127 2.25 -22.17 8.57
C THR A 127 2.85 -23.56 8.79
N GLU A 128 3.31 -23.90 10.00
CA GLU A 128 3.96 -25.18 10.27
C GLU A 128 3.04 -26.37 9.99
N VAL A 129 1.69 -26.19 10.09
CA VAL A 129 0.75 -27.26 9.72
C VAL A 129 0.87 -27.66 8.24
N VAL A 130 1.23 -26.72 7.36
CA VAL A 130 1.39 -27.00 5.93
C VAL A 130 2.57 -27.96 5.70
N ALA A 131 3.70 -27.74 6.37
CA ALA A 131 4.87 -28.60 6.26
C ALA A 131 4.59 -30.03 6.76
N HIS A 132 3.89 -30.17 7.89
CA HIS A 132 3.52 -31.49 8.42
C HIS A 132 2.40 -32.15 7.61
N LEU A 133 1.44 -31.42 7.03
CA LEU A 133 0.46 -32.00 6.13
C LEU A 133 1.11 -32.55 4.85
N LEU A 134 2.12 -31.88 4.31
CA LEU A 134 2.87 -32.38 3.16
C LEU A 134 3.56 -33.71 3.52
N GLU A 135 4.20 -33.82 4.66
CA GLU A 135 4.83 -35.05 5.13
C GLU A 135 3.80 -36.18 5.33
N ASP A 136 2.68 -35.88 6.01
CA ASP A 136 1.61 -36.88 6.29
C ASP A 136 0.97 -37.44 5.01
N MET A 137 0.93 -36.65 3.94
CA MET A 137 0.28 -37.01 2.69
C MET A 137 1.24 -37.46 1.58
N TYR A 138 2.56 -37.42 1.82
CA TYR A 138 3.54 -37.70 0.78
C TYR A 138 3.60 -39.17 0.41
N ASP A 139 3.41 -39.47 -0.86
CA ASP A 139 3.42 -40.82 -1.43
C ASP A 139 4.46 -40.99 -2.56
N GLY A 140 5.38 -40.02 -2.72
CA GLY A 140 6.38 -40.00 -3.80
C GLY A 140 5.99 -39.12 -5.00
N ASP A 141 4.81 -38.49 -4.95
CA ASP A 141 4.36 -37.49 -5.96
C ASP A 141 4.22 -36.12 -5.26
N PHE A 142 5.22 -35.25 -5.47
CA PHE A 142 5.26 -33.93 -4.83
C PHE A 142 4.10 -33.03 -5.29
N VAL A 143 3.82 -33.00 -6.60
CA VAL A 143 2.73 -32.16 -7.16
C VAL A 143 1.36 -32.63 -6.65
N GLY A 144 1.11 -33.92 -6.70
CA GLY A 144 -0.13 -34.51 -6.18
C GLY A 144 -0.29 -34.30 -4.68
N THR A 145 0.80 -34.37 -3.91
CA THR A 145 0.79 -34.09 -2.48
C THR A 145 0.40 -32.65 -2.18
N VAL A 146 0.98 -31.67 -2.88
CA VAL A 146 0.60 -30.26 -2.72
C VAL A 146 -0.88 -30.04 -3.04
N ARG A 147 -1.39 -30.65 -4.12
CA ARG A 147 -2.83 -30.56 -4.46
C ARG A 147 -3.73 -31.17 -3.37
N ARG A 148 -3.36 -32.31 -2.79
CA ARG A 148 -4.11 -32.91 -1.68
C ARG A 148 -4.09 -32.01 -0.44
N MET A 149 -2.94 -31.44 -0.10
CA MET A 149 -2.78 -30.48 1.01
C MET A 149 -3.65 -29.25 0.82
N LEU A 150 -3.69 -28.67 -0.40
CA LEU A 150 -4.51 -27.50 -0.72
C LEU A 150 -6.02 -27.71 -0.53
N ASN A 151 -6.49 -28.95 -0.64
CA ASN A 151 -7.88 -29.31 -0.33
C ASN A 151 -8.19 -29.37 1.17
N ARG A 152 -7.19 -29.28 2.02
CA ARG A 152 -7.31 -29.36 3.48
C ARG A 152 -7.19 -28.00 4.17
N VAL A 153 -6.51 -27.03 3.53
CA VAL A 153 -6.26 -25.71 4.12
C VAL A 153 -7.30 -24.71 3.66
N ASP A 154 -7.80 -23.91 4.61
CA ASP A 154 -8.68 -22.78 4.39
C ASP A 154 -7.95 -21.49 4.78
N GLY A 155 -8.32 -20.37 4.10
CA GLY A 155 -7.74 -19.05 4.36
C GLY A 155 -7.10 -18.43 3.11
N ALA A 156 -6.41 -17.31 3.32
CA ALA A 156 -5.67 -16.58 2.30
C ALA A 156 -4.18 -16.97 2.36
N TYR A 157 -3.59 -17.33 1.22
CA TYR A 157 -2.18 -17.77 1.18
C TYR A 157 -1.47 -17.44 -0.13
N ALA A 158 -0.17 -17.22 -0.05
CA ALA A 158 0.81 -17.44 -1.11
C ALA A 158 1.87 -18.38 -0.54
N LEU A 159 2.06 -19.53 -1.17
CA LEU A 159 2.96 -20.59 -0.73
C LEU A 159 4.04 -20.85 -1.76
N GLU A 160 5.28 -21.00 -1.29
CA GLU A 160 6.36 -21.65 -2.04
C GLU A 160 6.85 -22.85 -1.25
N ILE A 161 7.03 -23.96 -1.96
CA ILE A 161 7.35 -25.27 -1.39
C ILE A 161 8.48 -25.90 -2.18
N ILE A 162 9.48 -26.41 -1.47
CA ILE A 162 10.55 -27.25 -2.03
C ILE A 162 10.55 -28.62 -1.38
N CYS A 163 10.96 -29.63 -2.15
CA CYS A 163 11.03 -31.02 -1.70
C CYS A 163 12.42 -31.63 -1.97
N ALA A 164 13.03 -32.24 -0.95
CA ALA A 164 14.33 -32.88 -1.05
C ALA A 164 14.36 -34.07 -2.03
N ASP A 165 13.26 -34.80 -2.14
CA ASP A 165 13.16 -35.96 -3.06
C ASP A 165 12.96 -35.54 -4.53
N GLU A 166 12.51 -34.29 -4.78
CA GLU A 166 12.33 -33.72 -6.12
C GLU A 166 12.99 -32.32 -6.20
N PRO A 167 14.34 -32.26 -6.16
CA PRO A 167 15.09 -31.02 -5.96
C PRO A 167 15.14 -30.09 -7.17
N ASP A 168 14.58 -30.51 -8.30
CA ASP A 168 14.61 -29.83 -9.59
C ASP A 168 13.42 -28.91 -9.82
N LYS A 169 12.59 -28.66 -8.80
CA LYS A 169 11.39 -27.82 -8.91
C LYS A 169 11.03 -27.08 -7.61
N ILE A 170 10.38 -25.95 -7.79
CA ILE A 170 9.65 -25.22 -6.76
C ILE A 170 8.17 -25.29 -7.12
N ILE A 171 7.30 -25.59 -6.17
CA ILE A 171 5.85 -25.48 -6.36
C ILE A 171 5.36 -24.21 -5.69
N CYS A 172 4.61 -23.43 -6.47
CA CYS A 172 4.02 -22.17 -6.05
C CYS A 172 2.52 -22.19 -6.20
N THR A 173 1.79 -21.64 -5.24
CA THR A 173 0.34 -21.50 -5.34
C THR A 173 -0.13 -20.30 -4.54
N LYS A 174 -1.28 -19.73 -4.90
CA LYS A 174 -1.83 -18.58 -4.19
C LYS A 174 -3.36 -18.59 -4.13
N LYS A 175 -3.86 -17.95 -3.06
CA LYS A 175 -5.25 -17.51 -2.91
C LYS A 175 -5.21 -16.17 -2.17
N GLU A 176 -5.69 -15.10 -2.82
CA GLU A 176 -5.80 -13.71 -2.33
C GLU A 176 -4.45 -12.97 -2.16
N ASN A 177 -3.38 -13.60 -1.69
CA ASN A 177 -2.07 -12.97 -1.57
C ASN A 177 -1.30 -12.94 -2.90
N PRO A 178 -0.52 -11.87 -3.21
CA PRO A 178 0.19 -11.77 -4.49
C PRO A 178 1.36 -12.75 -4.60
N LEU A 179 1.54 -13.32 -5.80
CA LEU A 179 2.69 -14.12 -6.17
C LEU A 179 2.93 -14.02 -7.68
N VAL A 180 4.16 -13.74 -8.06
CA VAL A 180 4.60 -13.59 -9.45
C VAL A 180 5.78 -14.50 -9.74
N ILE A 181 5.90 -14.97 -10.98
CA ILE A 181 7.00 -15.80 -11.43
C ILE A 181 7.78 -15.06 -12.50
N GLY A 182 9.06 -14.79 -12.26
CA GLY A 182 9.96 -14.19 -13.23
C GLY A 182 10.54 -15.24 -14.17
N LEU A 183 10.46 -14.98 -15.47
CA LEU A 183 10.93 -15.88 -16.52
C LEU A 183 12.35 -15.51 -16.93
N GLY A 184 13.31 -16.38 -16.69
CA GLY A 184 14.71 -16.21 -17.08
C GLY A 184 15.14 -17.15 -18.19
N LYS A 185 16.44 -17.19 -18.48
CA LYS A 185 17.06 -18.11 -19.45
C LYS A 185 17.94 -19.11 -18.70
N GLY A 186 17.45 -20.34 -18.54
CA GLY A 186 18.10 -21.37 -17.74
C GLY A 186 18.02 -21.10 -16.23
N GLU A 187 17.13 -20.23 -15.82
CA GLU A 187 16.80 -19.92 -14.43
C GLU A 187 15.42 -19.28 -14.37
N ASN A 188 14.72 -19.45 -13.27
CA ASN A 188 13.44 -18.82 -13.01
C ASN A 188 13.38 -18.33 -11.55
N PHE A 189 12.51 -17.34 -11.33
CA PHE A 189 12.40 -16.60 -10.08
C PHE A 189 10.96 -16.64 -9.60
N VAL A 190 10.77 -16.63 -8.31
CA VAL A 190 9.44 -16.44 -7.69
C VAL A 190 9.53 -15.27 -6.71
N ALA A 191 8.50 -14.45 -6.65
CA ALA A 191 8.45 -13.37 -5.68
C ALA A 191 7.01 -12.97 -5.33
N SER A 192 6.83 -12.45 -4.14
CA SER A 192 5.56 -11.82 -3.75
C SER A 192 5.39 -10.41 -4.32
N ASP A 193 6.45 -9.82 -4.92
CA ASP A 193 6.39 -8.52 -5.58
C ASP A 193 7.50 -8.36 -6.63
N ILE A 194 7.22 -7.63 -7.69
CA ILE A 194 8.10 -7.41 -8.84
C ILE A 194 9.47 -6.79 -8.48
N PRO A 195 9.61 -5.84 -7.53
CA PRO A 195 10.90 -5.27 -7.16
C PRO A 195 11.99 -6.30 -6.83
N ALA A 196 11.62 -7.47 -6.33
CA ALA A 196 12.59 -8.52 -6.00
C ALA A 196 13.28 -9.12 -7.23
N ILE A 197 12.61 -9.14 -8.38
CA ILE A 197 13.03 -9.86 -9.59
C ILE A 197 13.39 -8.96 -10.77
N ILE A 198 13.03 -7.66 -10.73
CA ILE A 198 13.13 -6.75 -11.89
C ILE A 198 14.56 -6.58 -12.44
N ASN A 199 15.59 -6.76 -11.61
CA ASN A 199 16.99 -6.70 -12.03
C ASN A 199 17.45 -7.95 -12.78
N TYR A 200 16.70 -9.04 -12.69
CA TYR A 200 17.00 -10.33 -13.29
C TYR A 200 16.16 -10.60 -14.53
N THR A 201 14.88 -10.26 -14.48
CA THR A 201 13.96 -10.38 -15.61
C THR A 201 12.82 -9.38 -15.53
N ARG A 202 12.32 -8.98 -16.70
CA ARG A 202 11.12 -8.14 -16.84
C ARG A 202 9.89 -8.93 -17.31
N ASP A 203 10.10 -10.17 -17.75
CA ASP A 203 9.04 -11.04 -18.23
C ASP A 203 8.52 -11.86 -17.06
N THR A 204 7.22 -11.77 -16.78
CA THR A 204 6.62 -12.39 -15.60
C THR A 204 5.30 -13.08 -15.93
N TYR A 205 5.00 -14.15 -15.19
CA TYR A 205 3.64 -14.65 -15.03
C TYR A 205 3.05 -14.14 -13.70
N ILE A 206 1.85 -13.60 -13.77
CA ILE A 206 1.08 -13.22 -12.57
C ILE A 206 0.10 -14.34 -12.29
N LEU A 207 0.22 -15.01 -11.14
CA LEU A 207 -0.69 -16.10 -10.78
C LEU A 207 -2.06 -15.54 -10.36
N SER A 208 -3.11 -16.27 -10.73
CA SER A 208 -4.48 -16.04 -10.29
C SER A 208 -4.82 -16.92 -9.08
N ASP A 209 -5.92 -16.60 -8.38
CA ASP A 209 -6.35 -17.37 -7.22
C ASP A 209 -6.67 -18.82 -7.59
N GLY A 210 -6.11 -19.76 -6.82
CA GLY A 210 -6.29 -21.20 -7.04
C GLY A 210 -5.35 -21.81 -8.08
N GLU A 211 -4.53 -21.01 -8.77
CA GLU A 211 -3.52 -21.56 -9.67
C GLU A 211 -2.34 -22.16 -8.90
N LEU A 212 -1.78 -23.23 -9.46
CA LEU A 212 -0.57 -23.88 -9.01
C LEU A 212 0.47 -23.85 -10.14
N ALA A 213 1.65 -23.31 -9.86
CA ALA A 213 2.77 -23.29 -10.78
C ALA A 213 3.85 -24.29 -10.36
N ILE A 214 4.36 -25.03 -11.35
CA ILE A 214 5.57 -25.87 -11.24
C ILE A 214 6.68 -25.10 -11.92
N VAL A 215 7.62 -24.61 -11.13
CA VAL A 215 8.77 -23.82 -11.59
C VAL A 215 9.99 -24.72 -11.60
N THR A 216 10.55 -24.95 -12.77
CA THR A 216 11.81 -25.65 -12.98
C THR A 216 12.84 -24.68 -13.54
N ARG A 217 14.09 -25.09 -13.66
CA ARG A 217 15.16 -24.27 -14.22
C ARG A 217 14.84 -23.76 -15.64
N ASP A 218 14.26 -24.62 -16.48
CA ASP A 218 14.09 -24.35 -17.90
C ASP A 218 12.63 -24.12 -18.32
N ASN A 219 11.66 -24.33 -17.40
CA ASN A 219 10.25 -24.24 -17.73
C ASN A 219 9.39 -23.82 -16.53
N VAL A 220 8.27 -23.15 -16.83
CA VAL A 220 7.21 -22.84 -15.88
C VAL A 220 5.88 -23.37 -16.44
N SER A 221 5.24 -24.26 -15.70
CA SER A 221 3.93 -24.82 -16.06
C SER A 221 2.90 -24.40 -15.03
N VAL A 222 1.78 -23.82 -15.47
CA VAL A 222 0.70 -23.35 -14.59
C VAL A 222 -0.54 -24.19 -14.79
N PHE A 223 -1.22 -24.52 -13.71
CA PHE A 223 -2.42 -25.33 -13.67
C PHE A 223 -3.50 -24.64 -12.85
N ASP A 224 -4.76 -24.82 -13.23
CA ASP A 224 -5.89 -24.39 -12.43
C ASP A 224 -6.14 -25.34 -11.23
N ARG A 225 -7.16 -25.02 -10.43
CA ARG A 225 -7.54 -25.81 -9.25
C ARG A 225 -7.94 -27.24 -9.59
N GLU A 226 -8.50 -27.47 -10.77
CA GLU A 226 -8.91 -28.77 -11.28
C GLU A 226 -7.72 -29.57 -11.87
N GLY A 227 -6.54 -28.94 -11.99
CA GLY A 227 -5.33 -29.56 -12.53
C GLY A 227 -5.20 -29.48 -14.05
N LYS A 228 -6.02 -28.67 -14.72
CA LYS A 228 -5.91 -28.40 -16.14
C LYS A 228 -4.82 -27.35 -16.39
N ALA A 229 -4.00 -27.57 -17.42
CA ALA A 229 -2.98 -26.61 -17.82
C ALA A 229 -3.59 -25.26 -18.24
N VAL A 230 -3.00 -24.18 -17.72
CA VAL A 230 -3.37 -22.80 -18.04
C VAL A 230 -2.27 -22.18 -18.88
N ASP A 231 -2.64 -21.63 -20.03
CA ASP A 231 -1.73 -20.86 -20.86
C ASP A 231 -1.68 -19.41 -20.33
N LYS A 232 -0.51 -18.99 -19.83
CA LYS A 232 -0.32 -17.66 -19.20
C LYS A 232 0.29 -16.69 -20.19
N GLU A 233 -0.33 -15.53 -20.30
CA GLU A 233 0.28 -14.40 -21.01
C GLU A 233 1.47 -13.83 -20.22
N VAL A 234 2.55 -13.52 -20.94
CA VAL A 234 3.72 -12.86 -20.34
C VAL A 234 3.39 -11.40 -20.07
N PHE A 235 3.47 -11.02 -18.81
CA PHE A 235 3.39 -9.61 -18.41
C PHE A 235 4.79 -9.00 -18.42
N HIS A 236 5.02 -8.03 -19.32
CA HIS A 236 6.29 -7.32 -19.42
C HIS A 236 6.31 -6.08 -18.53
N VAL A 237 7.28 -5.99 -17.61
CA VAL A 237 7.44 -4.89 -16.66
C VAL A 237 8.15 -3.71 -17.33
N ASN A 238 7.43 -2.60 -17.51
CA ASN A 238 7.91 -1.43 -18.26
C ASN A 238 8.57 -0.31 -17.40
N TRP A 239 8.51 -0.38 -16.08
CA TRP A 239 9.10 0.63 -15.20
C TRP A 239 10.59 0.34 -14.88
N ASN A 240 11.34 1.41 -14.50
CA ASN A 240 12.78 1.32 -14.28
C ASN A 240 13.11 0.97 -12.82
N ALA A 241 14.06 0.05 -12.61
CA ALA A 241 14.58 -0.32 -11.28
C ALA A 241 15.23 0.87 -10.54
N GLU A 242 15.88 1.80 -11.27
CA GLU A 242 16.50 3.01 -10.70
C GLU A 242 15.48 3.91 -9.97
N ALA A 243 14.20 3.85 -10.34
CA ALA A 243 13.14 4.58 -9.66
C ALA A 243 12.91 4.10 -8.21
N ALA A 244 13.36 2.90 -7.86
CA ALA A 244 13.29 2.33 -6.52
C ALA A 244 14.56 2.58 -5.68
N GLU A 245 15.48 3.46 -6.12
CA GLU A 245 16.67 3.86 -5.37
C GLU A 245 16.46 5.19 -4.65
N LYS A 246 17.26 5.46 -3.60
CA LYS A 246 17.16 6.70 -2.80
C LYS A 246 17.58 7.97 -3.55
N GLY A 247 18.30 7.87 -4.65
CA GLY A 247 18.67 9.01 -5.51
C GLY A 247 19.42 10.14 -4.81
N GLY A 248 20.23 9.82 -3.79
CA GLY A 248 20.99 10.79 -3.00
C GLY A 248 20.29 11.34 -1.76
N TYR A 249 19.03 11.01 -1.55
CA TYR A 249 18.29 11.36 -0.32
C TYR A 249 18.66 10.42 0.83
N GLU A 250 18.58 10.92 2.06
CA GLU A 250 18.86 10.12 3.25
C GLU A 250 17.83 8.98 3.42
N HIS A 251 16.55 9.27 3.14
CA HIS A 251 15.43 8.35 3.30
C HIS A 251 14.56 8.29 2.03
N PHE A 252 13.89 7.14 1.81
CA PHE A 252 12.91 6.99 0.73
C PHE A 252 11.75 7.98 0.88
N MET A 253 11.22 8.16 2.09
CA MET A 253 10.12 9.08 2.32
C MET A 253 10.45 10.51 1.86
N LEU A 254 11.63 11.03 2.19
CA LEU A 254 12.04 12.37 1.74
C LEU A 254 12.15 12.44 0.21
N LYS A 255 12.77 11.43 -0.41
CA LYS A 255 12.81 11.32 -1.88
C LYS A 255 11.40 11.34 -2.46
N GLU A 256 10.49 10.54 -1.93
CA GLU A 256 9.13 10.39 -2.43
C GLU A 256 8.30 11.67 -2.26
N ILE A 257 8.55 12.45 -1.20
CA ILE A 257 7.99 13.79 -1.05
C ILE A 257 8.51 14.70 -2.18
N HIS A 258 9.81 14.65 -2.49
CA HIS A 258 10.41 15.45 -3.57
C HIS A 258 10.12 14.91 -4.98
N ASP A 259 9.71 13.66 -5.13
CA ASP A 259 9.25 13.07 -6.40
C ASP A 259 7.85 13.58 -6.81
N GLN A 260 7.08 14.21 -5.93
CA GLN A 260 5.69 14.60 -6.18
C GLN A 260 5.50 15.46 -7.44
N PRO A 261 6.34 16.44 -7.77
CA PRO A 261 6.20 17.20 -9.01
C PRO A 261 6.22 16.32 -10.26
N LYS A 262 7.10 15.30 -10.28
CA LYS A 262 7.16 14.32 -11.36
C LYS A 262 5.96 13.39 -11.34
N ALA A 263 5.63 12.83 -10.18
CA ALA A 263 4.52 11.89 -10.02
C ALA A 263 3.18 12.51 -10.45
N VAL A 264 2.92 13.77 -10.07
CA VAL A 264 1.72 14.52 -10.47
C VAL A 264 1.69 14.73 -11.98
N ARG A 265 2.84 15.08 -12.60
CA ARG A 265 2.94 15.23 -14.07
C ARG A 265 2.61 13.93 -14.78
N ASP A 266 3.17 12.82 -14.30
CA ASP A 266 2.94 11.51 -14.90
C ASP A 266 1.46 11.09 -14.73
N THR A 267 0.81 11.45 -13.61
CA THR A 267 -0.62 11.17 -13.36
C THR A 267 -1.54 11.90 -14.33
N PHE A 268 -1.34 13.20 -14.56
CA PHE A 268 -2.24 13.94 -15.43
C PHE A 268 -1.87 13.86 -16.92
N GLY A 269 -0.68 13.37 -17.25
CA GLY A 269 -0.12 13.46 -18.60
C GLY A 269 -0.97 12.80 -19.69
N THR A 270 -1.77 11.79 -19.34
CA THR A 270 -2.67 11.09 -20.25
C THR A 270 -4.15 11.45 -20.05
N HIS A 271 -4.47 12.29 -19.05
CA HIS A 271 -5.85 12.57 -18.65
C HIS A 271 -6.31 14.00 -18.91
N ILE A 272 -5.53 14.78 -19.65
CA ILE A 272 -5.92 16.12 -20.08
C ILE A 272 -5.73 16.21 -21.60
N SER A 273 -6.78 16.65 -22.32
CA SER A 273 -6.74 16.84 -23.77
C SER A 273 -5.64 17.81 -24.21
N GLU A 274 -5.20 17.70 -25.46
CA GLU A 274 -4.13 18.54 -26.01
C GLU A 274 -4.45 20.05 -25.94
N ASP A 275 -5.72 20.43 -26.12
CA ASP A 275 -6.18 21.82 -26.01
C ASP A 275 -6.32 22.28 -24.53
N GLY A 276 -6.17 21.36 -23.57
CA GLY A 276 -6.22 21.63 -22.14
C GLY A 276 -7.60 21.89 -21.55
N LYS A 277 -8.69 21.61 -22.27
CA LYS A 277 -10.06 21.99 -21.88
C LYS A 277 -10.89 20.84 -21.35
N THR A 278 -10.46 19.61 -21.64
CA THR A 278 -11.25 18.41 -21.32
C THR A 278 -10.42 17.42 -20.52
N ALA A 279 -11.01 16.87 -19.47
CA ALA A 279 -10.48 15.67 -18.82
C ALA A 279 -10.86 14.45 -19.66
N ILE A 280 -9.89 13.60 -19.95
CA ILE A 280 -10.05 12.39 -20.77
C ILE A 280 -9.62 11.16 -20.00
N PHE A 281 -10.36 10.07 -20.19
CA PHE A 281 -10.06 8.75 -19.63
C PHE A 281 -10.38 7.72 -20.71
N ASP A 282 -9.43 7.53 -21.63
CA ASP A 282 -9.60 6.65 -22.79
C ASP A 282 -9.88 5.20 -22.38
N GLU A 283 -9.39 4.80 -21.18
CA GLU A 283 -9.62 3.49 -20.59
C GLU A 283 -11.06 3.25 -20.12
N LEU A 284 -11.87 4.31 -19.92
CA LEU A 284 -13.25 4.18 -19.43
C LEU A 284 -14.29 4.11 -20.55
N ASN A 285 -14.14 4.90 -21.61
CA ASN A 285 -15.07 5.00 -22.74
C ASN A 285 -16.53 5.24 -22.33
N TRP A 286 -16.77 6.01 -21.24
CA TRP A 286 -18.10 6.27 -20.72
C TRP A 286 -18.80 7.38 -21.49
N THR A 287 -20.12 7.25 -21.62
CA THR A 287 -21.02 8.24 -22.20
C THR A 287 -21.77 9.02 -21.12
N ALA A 288 -22.49 10.07 -21.51
CA ALA A 288 -23.38 10.79 -20.59
C ALA A 288 -24.49 9.89 -20.02
N GLU A 289 -24.96 8.92 -20.81
CA GLU A 289 -25.96 7.95 -20.38
C GLU A 289 -25.40 6.98 -19.33
N ASP A 290 -24.16 6.54 -19.46
CA ASP A 290 -23.49 5.70 -18.46
C ASP A 290 -23.39 6.41 -17.11
N VAL A 291 -23.03 7.70 -17.14
CA VAL A 291 -22.94 8.52 -15.92
C VAL A 291 -24.33 8.80 -15.32
N ALA A 292 -25.33 9.04 -16.16
CA ALA A 292 -26.71 9.26 -15.71
C ALA A 292 -27.39 8.01 -15.12
N ALA A 293 -26.84 6.82 -15.40
CA ALA A 293 -27.33 5.57 -14.82
C ALA A 293 -27.01 5.44 -13.33
N PHE A 294 -26.01 6.16 -12.82
CA PHE A 294 -25.61 6.10 -11.41
C PHE A 294 -26.47 7.05 -10.55
N ASN A 295 -27.13 6.51 -9.54
CA ASN A 295 -27.83 7.30 -8.52
C ASN A 295 -26.87 7.83 -7.46
N LYS A 296 -25.82 7.09 -7.17
CA LYS A 296 -24.77 7.44 -6.20
C LYS A 296 -23.42 6.83 -6.56
N ILE A 297 -22.39 7.41 -6.00
CA ILE A 297 -21.03 6.86 -6.00
C ILE A 297 -20.70 6.43 -4.58
N LEU A 298 -20.12 5.25 -4.44
CA LEU A 298 -19.56 4.73 -3.20
C LEU A 298 -18.06 4.65 -3.35
N ILE A 299 -17.29 5.32 -2.48
CA ILE A 299 -15.84 5.20 -2.42
C ILE A 299 -15.46 4.33 -1.23
N VAL A 300 -14.66 3.29 -1.46
CA VAL A 300 -14.25 2.36 -0.41
C VAL A 300 -12.72 2.24 -0.39
N ALA A 301 -12.11 2.45 0.77
CA ALA A 301 -10.66 2.43 0.93
C ALA A 301 -10.24 2.29 2.41
N CYS A 302 -8.92 2.18 2.65
CA CYS A 302 -8.30 2.13 3.97
C CYS A 302 -7.26 3.23 4.14
N GLY A 303 -7.11 3.77 5.37
CA GLY A 303 -6.02 4.68 5.77
C GLY A 303 -5.89 5.91 4.87
N THR A 304 -4.69 6.16 4.37
CA THR A 304 -4.37 7.28 3.46
C THR A 304 -5.30 7.33 2.23
N ALA A 305 -5.61 6.17 1.63
CA ALA A 305 -6.52 6.10 0.48
C ALA A 305 -7.96 6.44 0.85
N TYR A 306 -8.41 6.13 2.07
CA TYR A 306 -9.70 6.57 2.60
C TYR A 306 -9.76 8.10 2.71
N HIS A 307 -8.69 8.75 3.19
CA HIS A 307 -8.61 10.22 3.22
C HIS A 307 -8.62 10.83 1.82
N ALA A 308 -7.97 10.20 0.84
CA ALA A 308 -8.08 10.60 -0.57
C ALA A 308 -9.52 10.46 -1.09
N GLY A 309 -10.24 9.42 -0.65
CA GLY A 309 -11.66 9.23 -0.93
C GLY A 309 -12.52 10.37 -0.39
N LEU A 310 -12.27 10.84 0.84
CA LEU A 310 -12.99 11.97 1.44
C LEU A 310 -12.80 13.27 0.65
N VAL A 311 -11.59 13.52 0.16
CA VAL A 311 -11.31 14.67 -0.73
C VAL A 311 -12.01 14.49 -2.08
N THR A 312 -11.91 13.30 -2.68
CA THR A 312 -12.54 12.96 -3.96
C THR A 312 -14.08 13.11 -3.90
N LYS A 313 -14.69 12.72 -2.78
CA LYS A 313 -16.13 12.99 -2.52
C LYS A 313 -16.45 14.47 -2.72
N GLN A 314 -15.68 15.36 -2.08
CA GLN A 314 -15.90 16.80 -2.19
C GLN A 314 -15.76 17.29 -3.64
N TYR A 315 -14.80 16.75 -4.38
CA TYR A 315 -14.63 17.07 -5.79
C TYR A 315 -15.84 16.66 -6.62
N ILE A 316 -16.27 15.40 -6.52
CA ILE A 316 -17.39 14.86 -7.31
C ILE A 316 -18.72 15.57 -6.97
N GLU A 317 -19.02 15.75 -5.68
CA GLU A 317 -20.26 16.40 -5.26
C GLU A 317 -20.33 17.88 -5.71
N ASN A 318 -19.19 18.59 -5.72
CA ASN A 318 -19.14 19.98 -6.17
C ASN A 318 -19.19 20.12 -7.70
N LEU A 319 -18.48 19.26 -8.43
CA LEU A 319 -18.27 19.41 -9.88
C LEU A 319 -19.27 18.61 -10.72
N ALA A 320 -19.57 17.37 -10.33
CA ALA A 320 -20.47 16.48 -11.05
C ALA A 320 -21.90 16.41 -10.45
N ARG A 321 -22.09 16.90 -9.21
CA ARG A 321 -23.38 16.92 -8.50
C ARG A 321 -24.01 15.53 -8.34
N ILE A 322 -23.18 14.50 -8.16
CA ILE A 322 -23.60 13.13 -7.88
C ILE A 322 -23.33 12.88 -6.39
N PRO A 323 -24.31 12.33 -5.62
CA PRO A 323 -24.10 11.98 -4.21
C PRO A 323 -22.97 10.95 -4.04
N VAL A 324 -22.11 11.14 -3.04
CA VAL A 324 -20.98 10.25 -2.77
C VAL A 324 -20.98 9.85 -1.30
N ASP A 325 -20.94 8.55 -1.05
CA ASP A 325 -20.62 7.98 0.26
C ASP A 325 -19.17 7.52 0.28
N VAL A 326 -18.49 7.63 1.42
CA VAL A 326 -17.13 7.15 1.61
C VAL A 326 -17.08 6.24 2.83
N GLU A 327 -16.69 4.99 2.63
CA GLU A 327 -16.70 3.96 3.65
C GLU A 327 -15.30 3.38 3.89
N ILE A 328 -15.03 3.00 5.13
CA ILE A 328 -13.83 2.22 5.48
C ILE A 328 -14.05 0.78 4.99
N ALA A 329 -13.09 0.23 4.25
CA ALA A 329 -13.26 -1.05 3.56
C ALA A 329 -13.53 -2.22 4.52
N SER A 330 -12.86 -2.28 5.68
CA SER A 330 -13.09 -3.32 6.69
C SER A 330 -14.52 -3.30 7.24
N GLU A 331 -15.14 -2.11 7.35
CA GLU A 331 -16.49 -1.95 7.90
C GLU A 331 -17.58 -2.16 6.85
N TYR A 332 -17.34 -1.69 5.62
CA TYR A 332 -18.31 -1.75 4.53
C TYR A 332 -18.87 -3.16 4.31
N ARG A 333 -18.00 -4.16 4.20
CA ARG A 333 -18.42 -5.53 3.87
C ARG A 333 -19.32 -6.18 4.94
N TYR A 334 -19.24 -5.73 6.18
CA TYR A 334 -20.01 -6.28 7.31
C TYR A 334 -21.22 -5.43 7.71
N SER A 335 -21.39 -4.23 7.12
CA SER A 335 -22.48 -3.31 7.45
C SER A 335 -23.81 -3.65 6.80
N ASN A 336 -23.92 -4.74 6.02
CA ASN A 336 -25.08 -5.04 5.17
C ASN A 336 -25.42 -3.85 4.24
N PRO A 337 -24.50 -3.48 3.34
CA PRO A 337 -24.54 -2.20 2.64
C PRO A 337 -25.71 -2.08 1.67
N LEU A 338 -26.24 -0.86 1.54
CA LEU A 338 -27.30 -0.51 0.58
C LEU A 338 -26.68 -0.19 -0.79
N THR A 339 -26.09 -1.17 -1.40
CA THR A 339 -25.44 -1.10 -2.72
C THR A 339 -26.27 -1.86 -3.75
N ASP A 340 -26.39 -1.32 -4.96
CA ASP A 340 -27.20 -1.87 -6.04
C ASP A 340 -26.55 -1.65 -7.43
N ASP A 341 -27.24 -2.04 -8.49
CA ASP A 341 -26.82 -1.91 -9.89
C ASP A 341 -26.79 -0.45 -10.41
N LYS A 342 -27.28 0.52 -9.62
CA LYS A 342 -27.19 1.96 -9.89
C LYS A 342 -26.12 2.65 -9.08
N THR A 343 -25.29 1.90 -8.40
CA THR A 343 -24.16 2.38 -7.63
C THR A 343 -22.86 2.20 -8.42
N LEU A 344 -22.05 3.26 -8.53
CA LEU A 344 -20.64 3.15 -8.95
C LEU A 344 -19.79 2.99 -7.69
N CYS A 345 -19.17 1.83 -7.52
CA CYS A 345 -18.18 1.60 -6.45
C CYS A 345 -16.78 1.96 -6.93
N ILE A 346 -16.18 2.98 -6.33
CA ILE A 346 -14.78 3.37 -6.56
C ILE A 346 -13.93 2.81 -5.41
N VAL A 347 -12.94 2.01 -5.73
CA VAL A 347 -11.95 1.56 -4.75
C VAL A 347 -10.62 2.25 -4.99
N ILE A 348 -9.99 2.75 -3.92
CA ILE A 348 -8.72 3.45 -3.98
C ILE A 348 -7.68 2.64 -3.19
N SER A 349 -6.56 2.29 -3.83
CA SER A 349 -5.47 1.55 -3.19
C SER A 349 -4.15 1.81 -3.92
N GLN A 350 -3.12 2.27 -3.19
CA GLN A 350 -1.80 2.49 -3.79
C GLN A 350 -1.23 1.18 -4.36
N SER A 351 -1.18 0.12 -3.57
CA SER A 351 -0.63 -1.19 -3.98
C SER A 351 -1.59 -1.99 -4.85
N GLY A 352 -2.90 -1.74 -4.74
CA GLY A 352 -3.94 -2.58 -5.34
C GLY A 352 -4.01 -4.00 -4.76
N GLU A 353 -3.38 -4.22 -3.58
CA GLU A 353 -3.30 -5.52 -2.89
C GLU A 353 -3.86 -5.47 -1.45
N THR A 354 -4.52 -4.38 -1.06
CA THR A 354 -5.12 -4.24 0.27
C THR A 354 -6.29 -5.21 0.41
N SER A 355 -6.19 -6.18 1.34
CA SER A 355 -7.17 -7.27 1.48
C SER A 355 -8.59 -6.77 1.74
N ASP A 356 -8.77 -5.87 2.71
CA ASP A 356 -10.09 -5.30 3.00
C ASP A 356 -10.70 -4.58 1.80
N THR A 357 -9.88 -3.80 1.06
CA THR A 357 -10.35 -3.06 -0.12
C THR A 357 -10.74 -4.01 -1.26
N LEU A 358 -9.97 -5.09 -1.46
CA LEU A 358 -10.30 -6.13 -2.44
C LEU A 358 -11.57 -6.89 -2.06
N ALA A 359 -11.74 -7.23 -0.79
CA ALA A 359 -12.93 -7.90 -0.30
C ALA A 359 -14.18 -7.00 -0.41
N ALA A 360 -14.05 -5.71 -0.10
CA ALA A 360 -15.12 -4.73 -0.27
C ALA A 360 -15.50 -4.54 -1.74
N LEU A 361 -14.52 -4.54 -2.66
CA LEU A 361 -14.77 -4.51 -4.11
C LEU A 361 -15.59 -5.74 -4.56
N LYS A 362 -15.19 -6.94 -4.15
CA LYS A 362 -15.90 -8.19 -4.46
C LYS A 362 -17.35 -8.15 -3.92
N GLU A 363 -17.54 -7.64 -2.71
CA GLU A 363 -18.87 -7.51 -2.10
C GLU A 363 -19.74 -6.51 -2.86
N ALA A 364 -19.22 -5.34 -3.23
CA ALA A 364 -19.95 -4.35 -4.01
C ALA A 364 -20.40 -4.92 -5.37
N LYS A 365 -19.51 -5.66 -6.06
CA LYS A 365 -19.81 -6.36 -7.33
C LYS A 365 -20.88 -7.44 -7.13
N ARG A 366 -20.77 -8.23 -6.05
CA ARG A 366 -21.78 -9.24 -5.71
C ARG A 366 -23.18 -8.63 -5.54
N LEU A 367 -23.25 -7.40 -5.03
CA LEU A 367 -24.49 -6.63 -4.86
C LEU A 367 -24.95 -5.92 -6.15
N GLY A 368 -24.21 -6.03 -7.25
CA GLY A 368 -24.56 -5.52 -8.57
C GLY A 368 -23.93 -4.18 -8.95
N ALA A 369 -23.11 -3.57 -8.09
CA ALA A 369 -22.46 -2.30 -8.39
C ALA A 369 -21.47 -2.43 -9.57
N LYS A 370 -21.41 -1.40 -10.42
CA LYS A 370 -20.32 -1.19 -11.37
C LYS A 370 -19.08 -0.72 -10.59
N SER A 371 -17.90 -1.14 -10.99
CA SER A 371 -16.69 -0.86 -10.22
C SER A 371 -15.62 -0.13 -11.00
N LEU A 372 -14.89 0.76 -10.30
CA LEU A 372 -13.72 1.49 -10.77
C LEU A 372 -12.60 1.37 -9.73
N ALA A 373 -11.41 0.94 -10.15
CA ALA A 373 -10.22 0.97 -9.32
C ALA A 373 -9.35 2.19 -9.65
N ILE A 374 -8.95 2.95 -8.62
CA ILE A 374 -7.88 3.95 -8.71
C ILE A 374 -6.67 3.36 -7.99
N THR A 375 -5.63 2.96 -8.73
CA THR A 375 -4.47 2.26 -8.18
C THR A 375 -3.18 2.68 -8.85
N ASN A 376 -2.04 2.46 -8.18
CA ASN A 376 -0.73 2.79 -8.76
C ASN A 376 -0.06 1.58 -9.42
N VAL A 377 -0.36 0.35 -8.97
CA VAL A 377 0.33 -0.85 -9.44
C VAL A 377 -0.47 -1.52 -10.55
N VAL A 378 0.13 -1.52 -11.76
CA VAL A 378 -0.44 -2.18 -12.94
C VAL A 378 -0.49 -3.68 -12.70
N GLY A 379 -1.63 -4.30 -13.03
CA GLY A 379 -1.82 -5.74 -12.88
C GLY A 379 -2.05 -6.22 -11.45
N SER A 380 -2.24 -5.31 -10.49
CA SER A 380 -2.59 -5.67 -9.11
C SER A 380 -3.94 -6.38 -9.01
N SER A 381 -4.18 -7.08 -7.89
CA SER A 381 -5.40 -7.85 -7.66
C SER A 381 -6.67 -6.99 -7.79
N ILE A 382 -6.67 -5.80 -7.20
CA ILE A 382 -7.79 -4.84 -7.31
C ILE A 382 -7.98 -4.38 -8.75
N SER A 383 -6.89 -4.09 -9.50
CA SER A 383 -6.99 -3.65 -10.91
C SER A 383 -7.48 -4.74 -11.86
N ARG A 384 -7.28 -6.01 -11.52
CA ARG A 384 -7.80 -7.14 -12.28
C ARG A 384 -9.27 -7.46 -11.95
N GLU A 385 -9.66 -7.26 -10.68
CA GLU A 385 -11.00 -7.54 -10.20
C GLU A 385 -12.02 -6.47 -10.64
N ALA A 386 -11.63 -5.19 -10.67
CA ALA A 386 -12.51 -4.09 -11.02
C ALA A 386 -12.90 -4.11 -12.51
N ASP A 387 -14.13 -3.67 -12.81
CA ASP A 387 -14.64 -3.56 -14.19
C ASP A 387 -13.90 -2.48 -14.99
N ASN A 388 -13.53 -1.39 -14.30
CA ASN A 388 -12.78 -0.27 -14.87
C ASN A 388 -11.59 0.07 -13.96
N LYS A 389 -10.56 0.68 -14.53
CA LYS A 389 -9.34 1.01 -13.79
C LYS A 389 -8.71 2.30 -14.29
N VAL A 390 -8.18 3.08 -13.34
CA VAL A 390 -7.38 4.29 -13.57
C VAL A 390 -6.08 4.14 -12.80
N TYR A 391 -4.95 4.35 -13.46
CA TYR A 391 -3.64 4.28 -12.83
C TYR A 391 -3.12 5.68 -12.49
N THR A 392 -2.56 5.82 -11.28
CA THR A 392 -2.02 7.10 -10.81
C THR A 392 -0.61 7.40 -11.32
N TRP A 393 0.09 6.40 -11.85
CA TRP A 393 1.45 6.53 -12.42
C TRP A 393 2.47 7.21 -11.50
N ALA A 394 2.28 7.11 -10.18
CA ALA A 394 3.17 7.70 -9.18
C ALA A 394 4.58 7.09 -9.16
N GLY A 395 4.79 5.99 -9.90
CA GLY A 395 6.00 5.19 -9.81
C GLY A 395 6.09 4.41 -8.49
N PRO A 396 7.19 3.69 -8.25
CA PRO A 396 7.38 2.94 -7.01
C PRO A 396 7.38 3.85 -5.78
N GLU A 397 6.67 3.45 -4.74
CA GLU A 397 6.67 4.08 -3.42
C GLU A 397 7.06 3.04 -2.38
N ILE A 398 8.23 3.22 -1.76
CA ILE A 398 8.92 2.23 -0.92
C ILE A 398 8.72 2.50 0.57
N SER A 399 8.76 3.78 0.98
CA SER A 399 8.48 4.17 2.37
C SER A 399 7.12 3.64 2.80
N VAL A 400 7.04 3.11 4.02
CA VAL A 400 5.79 2.53 4.56
C VAL A 400 4.69 3.58 4.61
N ALA A 401 4.99 4.78 5.12
CA ALA A 401 4.06 5.89 5.11
C ALA A 401 3.92 6.46 3.69
N SER A 402 2.70 6.49 3.17
CA SER A 402 2.40 6.96 1.81
C SER A 402 2.47 8.48 1.72
N THR A 403 3.08 9.00 0.66
CA THR A 403 3.23 10.45 0.39
C THR A 403 2.82 10.80 -1.04
N LYS A 404 3.67 10.53 -2.03
CA LYS A 404 3.37 10.84 -3.43
C LYS A 404 2.16 10.09 -3.98
N ALA A 405 1.90 8.87 -3.49
CA ALA A 405 0.73 8.12 -3.91
C ALA A 405 -0.57 8.81 -3.46
N TYR A 406 -0.63 9.36 -2.25
CA TYR A 406 -1.76 10.17 -1.80
C TYR A 406 -1.99 11.38 -2.72
N THR A 407 -0.94 12.16 -2.97
CA THR A 407 -1.02 13.35 -3.82
C THR A 407 -1.50 13.02 -5.22
N THR A 408 -1.02 11.91 -5.81
CA THR A 408 -1.48 11.45 -7.13
C THR A 408 -2.91 10.89 -7.11
N GLN A 409 -3.35 10.28 -6.00
CA GLN A 409 -4.75 9.89 -5.82
C GLN A 409 -5.68 11.11 -5.78
N LEU A 410 -5.27 12.22 -5.13
CA LEU A 410 -6.03 13.48 -5.17
C LEU A 410 -6.14 14.04 -6.58
N VAL A 411 -5.04 14.02 -7.35
CA VAL A 411 -5.02 14.49 -8.75
C VAL A 411 -5.93 13.62 -9.61
N ALA A 412 -5.84 12.31 -9.52
CA ALA A 412 -6.69 11.37 -10.26
C ALA A 412 -8.17 11.56 -9.89
N GLY A 413 -8.49 11.71 -8.59
CA GLY A 413 -9.84 11.99 -8.11
C GLY A 413 -10.40 13.32 -8.61
N LEU A 414 -9.58 14.38 -8.66
CA LEU A 414 -9.97 15.68 -9.20
C LEU A 414 -10.25 15.62 -10.70
N LEU A 415 -9.35 15.00 -11.47
CA LEU A 415 -9.53 14.82 -12.91
C LEU A 415 -10.76 13.98 -13.22
N PHE A 416 -11.00 12.92 -12.45
CA PHE A 416 -12.20 12.09 -12.59
C PHE A 416 -13.48 12.86 -12.27
N ALA A 417 -13.48 13.73 -11.24
CA ALA A 417 -14.61 14.58 -10.92
C ALA A 417 -14.90 15.62 -12.05
N VAL A 418 -13.83 16.19 -12.66
CA VAL A 418 -13.96 17.06 -13.85
C VAL A 418 -14.57 16.27 -15.01
N TYR A 419 -14.06 15.07 -15.30
CA TYR A 419 -14.56 14.18 -16.35
C TYR A 419 -16.06 13.88 -16.17
N LEU A 420 -16.49 13.46 -14.99
CA LEU A 420 -17.89 13.22 -14.68
C LEU A 420 -18.75 14.48 -14.86
N GLY A 421 -18.26 15.63 -14.37
CA GLY A 421 -18.96 16.92 -14.46
C GLY A 421 -19.11 17.43 -15.89
N GLN A 422 -18.11 17.15 -16.75
CA GLN A 422 -18.16 17.44 -18.19
C GLN A 422 -19.15 16.52 -18.90
N LEU A 423 -19.10 15.20 -18.65
CA LEU A 423 -20.00 14.24 -19.29
C LEU A 423 -21.46 14.46 -18.96
N ASN A 424 -21.79 14.74 -17.70
CA ASN A 424 -23.19 14.96 -17.29
C ASN A 424 -23.68 16.40 -17.46
N GLY A 425 -22.82 17.29 -17.96
CA GLY A 425 -23.15 18.70 -18.25
C GLY A 425 -23.49 19.55 -17.00
N LYS A 426 -23.10 19.11 -15.79
CA LYS A 426 -23.35 19.84 -14.54
C LYS A 426 -22.28 20.86 -14.19
N MET A 427 -21.08 20.68 -14.73
CA MET A 427 -19.94 21.58 -14.47
C MET A 427 -19.96 22.78 -15.41
N ASN A 428 -19.65 23.96 -14.86
CA ASN A 428 -19.37 25.13 -15.70
C ASN A 428 -18.05 24.92 -16.47
N PRO A 429 -18.04 25.01 -17.82
CA PRO A 429 -16.84 24.80 -18.62
C PRO A 429 -15.63 25.68 -18.21
N ALA A 430 -15.88 26.94 -17.83
CA ALA A 430 -14.79 27.85 -17.41
C ALA A 430 -14.14 27.37 -16.08
N VAL A 431 -14.91 26.81 -15.16
CA VAL A 431 -14.39 26.21 -13.91
C VAL A 431 -13.56 24.97 -14.23
N GLY A 432 -14.03 24.14 -15.18
CA GLY A 432 -13.26 22.97 -15.63
C GLY A 432 -11.91 23.36 -16.24
N GLU A 433 -11.89 24.36 -17.14
CA GLU A 433 -10.65 24.86 -17.74
C GLU A 433 -9.70 25.46 -16.69
N GLU A 434 -10.21 26.20 -15.70
CA GLU A 434 -9.42 26.73 -14.59
C GLU A 434 -8.77 25.60 -13.78
N ILE A 435 -9.54 24.56 -13.42
CA ILE A 435 -9.03 23.41 -12.67
C ILE A 435 -7.95 22.68 -13.46
N LEU A 436 -8.20 22.37 -14.75
CA LEU A 436 -7.24 21.65 -15.59
C LEU A 436 -5.92 22.44 -15.76
N ASN A 437 -6.01 23.76 -15.89
CA ASN A 437 -4.84 24.64 -15.91
C ASN A 437 -4.12 24.62 -14.54
N GLY A 438 -4.87 24.62 -13.44
CA GLY A 438 -4.32 24.47 -12.09
C GLY A 438 -3.56 23.15 -11.93
N VAL A 439 -4.12 22.03 -12.42
CA VAL A 439 -3.46 20.70 -12.38
C VAL A 439 -2.16 20.71 -13.19
N LYS A 440 -2.14 21.31 -14.38
CA LYS A 440 -0.92 21.44 -15.20
C LYS A 440 0.19 22.23 -14.49
N ASN A 441 -0.16 23.19 -13.65
CA ASN A 441 0.77 24.01 -12.89
C ASN A 441 1.23 23.36 -11.57
N LEU A 442 0.55 22.33 -11.08
CA LEU A 442 0.88 21.67 -9.82
C LEU A 442 2.36 21.29 -9.67
N PRO A 443 3.05 20.74 -10.69
CA PRO A 443 4.47 20.41 -10.54
C PRO A 443 5.34 21.60 -10.13
N SER A 444 5.09 22.78 -10.70
CA SER A 444 5.80 24.00 -10.35
C SER A 444 5.41 24.52 -8.96
N LEU A 445 4.11 24.50 -8.65
CA LEU A 445 3.60 24.95 -7.36
C LEU A 445 4.10 24.05 -6.20
N ILE A 446 4.14 22.73 -6.40
CA ILE A 446 4.70 21.81 -5.40
C ILE A 446 6.20 22.04 -5.23
N HIS A 447 6.93 22.29 -6.32
CA HIS A 447 8.36 22.60 -6.23
C HIS A 447 8.62 23.87 -5.40
N GLU A 448 7.77 24.89 -5.53
CA GLU A 448 7.85 26.11 -4.73
C GLU A 448 7.63 25.86 -3.23
N ILE A 449 6.82 24.84 -2.85
CA ILE A 449 6.61 24.51 -1.45
C ILE A 449 7.90 24.00 -0.78
N PHE A 450 8.82 23.40 -1.51
CA PHE A 450 10.08 22.93 -0.92
C PHE A 450 10.98 24.04 -0.39
N GLU A 451 10.68 25.32 -0.72
CA GLU A 451 11.34 26.46 -0.09
C GLU A 451 11.06 26.57 1.43
N VAL A 452 9.94 25.98 1.93
CA VAL A 452 9.60 25.94 3.36
C VAL A 452 10.27 24.80 4.14
N ASP A 453 11.13 24.00 3.51
CA ASP A 453 11.75 22.80 4.11
C ASP A 453 12.51 23.12 5.41
N GLU A 454 13.29 24.19 5.44
CA GLU A 454 14.02 24.63 6.65
C GLU A 454 13.07 25.09 7.76
N ASP A 455 11.93 25.71 7.43
CA ASP A 455 10.93 26.11 8.42
C ASP A 455 10.29 24.85 9.05
N MET A 456 9.95 23.84 8.25
CA MET A 456 9.41 22.56 8.73
C MET A 456 10.39 21.86 9.66
N LYS A 457 11.66 21.86 9.32
CA LYS A 457 12.74 21.29 10.14
C LYS A 457 12.90 22.04 11.47
N ALA A 458 12.81 23.37 11.44
CA ALA A 458 12.86 24.20 12.64
C ALA A 458 11.66 23.93 13.58
N PHE A 459 10.43 23.84 13.03
CA PHE A 459 9.22 23.52 13.79
C PHE A 459 9.29 22.12 14.38
N ALA A 460 9.69 21.13 13.61
CA ALA A 460 9.84 19.77 14.08
C ALA A 460 10.86 19.66 15.22
N LYS A 461 11.99 20.37 15.12
CA LYS A 461 12.99 20.43 16.18
C LYS A 461 12.45 21.05 17.47
N HIS A 462 11.58 22.06 17.35
CA HIS A 462 11.00 22.74 18.52
C HIS A 462 9.86 21.95 19.17
N TYR A 463 8.98 21.33 18.35
CA TYR A 463 7.75 20.69 18.80
C TYR A 463 7.72 19.17 18.68
N GLY A 464 8.67 18.57 17.98
CA GLY A 464 8.70 17.12 17.70
C GLY A 464 8.81 16.20 18.93
N PHE A 465 9.06 16.76 20.11
CA PHE A 465 9.08 16.00 21.37
C PHE A 465 7.76 16.02 22.15
N LYS A 466 6.73 16.74 21.69
CA LYS A 466 5.41 16.72 22.32
C LYS A 466 4.78 15.34 22.15
N SER A 467 3.98 14.92 23.13
CA SER A 467 3.29 13.62 23.10
C SER A 467 2.06 13.63 22.20
N ASP A 468 1.41 14.80 22.12
CA ASP A 468 0.12 14.99 21.49
C ASP A 468 0.16 16.16 20.51
N ALA A 469 -0.65 16.10 19.45
CA ALA A 469 -0.86 17.18 18.50
C ALA A 469 -2.28 17.10 17.91
N PHE A 470 -2.89 18.26 17.62
CA PHE A 470 -4.19 18.33 17.00
C PHE A 470 -4.12 18.98 15.63
N PHE A 471 -4.92 18.47 14.71
CA PHE A 471 -5.04 19.01 13.36
C PHE A 471 -6.48 19.53 13.17
N LEU A 472 -6.61 20.72 12.63
CA LEU A 472 -7.90 21.36 12.42
C LEU A 472 -8.09 21.71 10.95
N GLY A 473 -9.27 21.43 10.43
CA GLY A 473 -9.68 21.84 9.09
C GLY A 473 -11.19 22.07 9.03
N ARG A 474 -11.63 22.71 7.93
CA ARG A 474 -13.04 22.83 7.59
C ARG A 474 -13.27 22.45 6.13
N ALA A 475 -14.45 21.90 5.84
CA ALA A 475 -14.76 21.39 4.50
C ALA A 475 -13.66 20.44 4.02
N ILE A 476 -13.10 20.65 2.83
CA ILE A 476 -12.08 19.77 2.25
C ILE A 476 -10.77 19.76 3.06
N ASP A 477 -10.41 20.87 3.71
CA ASP A 477 -9.22 20.96 4.56
C ASP A 477 -9.28 19.99 5.77
N TYR A 478 -10.47 19.59 6.21
CA TYR A 478 -10.58 18.59 7.28
C TYR A 478 -10.07 17.22 6.83
N ALA A 479 -10.38 16.79 5.61
CA ALA A 479 -9.87 15.53 5.07
C ALA A 479 -8.33 15.55 4.91
N VAL A 480 -7.77 16.72 4.53
CA VAL A 480 -6.31 16.90 4.45
C VAL A 480 -5.67 16.93 5.85
N ALA A 481 -6.34 17.53 6.84
CA ALA A 481 -5.92 17.51 8.23
C ALA A 481 -5.86 16.09 8.79
N MET A 482 -6.84 15.23 8.44
CA MET A 482 -6.84 13.80 8.80
C MET A 482 -5.60 13.09 8.26
N GLU A 483 -5.22 13.36 7.01
CA GLU A 483 -4.00 12.78 6.41
C GLU A 483 -2.74 13.28 7.09
N GLY A 484 -2.64 14.58 7.40
CA GLY A 484 -1.51 15.14 8.15
C GLY A 484 -1.35 14.51 9.54
N ALA A 485 -2.44 14.34 10.27
CA ALA A 485 -2.46 13.67 11.56
C ALA A 485 -2.04 12.20 11.45
N LEU A 486 -2.51 11.50 10.40
CA LEU A 486 -2.12 10.12 10.14
C LEU A 486 -0.62 10.01 9.88
N LYS A 487 -0.05 10.85 9.00
CA LYS A 487 1.40 10.85 8.72
C LYS A 487 2.22 11.10 9.98
N LEU A 488 1.82 12.08 10.79
CA LEU A 488 2.55 12.39 12.02
C LEU A 488 2.56 11.19 12.98
N LYS A 489 1.40 10.57 13.25
CA LYS A 489 1.32 9.42 14.17
C LYS A 489 2.06 8.19 13.66
N GLU A 490 2.01 7.89 12.36
CA GLU A 490 2.62 6.69 11.78
C GLU A 490 4.14 6.64 11.97
N ILE A 491 4.82 7.75 11.76
CA ILE A 491 6.29 7.76 11.67
C ILE A 491 6.98 8.40 12.87
N SER A 492 6.32 9.33 13.58
CA SER A 492 6.90 9.99 14.76
C SER A 492 6.41 9.42 16.10
N TYR A 493 5.33 8.62 16.06
CA TYR A 493 4.66 8.06 17.24
C TYR A 493 4.06 9.12 18.18
N ILE A 494 3.85 10.34 17.68
CA ILE A 494 3.10 11.37 18.37
C ILE A 494 1.61 11.02 18.24
N HIS A 495 0.86 11.06 19.34
CA HIS A 495 -0.59 10.91 19.27
C HIS A 495 -1.18 12.13 18.58
N ALA A 496 -1.63 11.96 17.35
CA ALA A 496 -2.14 13.04 16.53
C ALA A 496 -3.55 12.74 16.06
N GLU A 497 -4.47 13.70 16.25
CA GLU A 497 -5.86 13.57 15.82
C GLU A 497 -6.30 14.80 15.02
N ALA A 498 -7.20 14.57 14.06
CA ALA A 498 -7.78 15.65 13.27
C ALA A 498 -9.26 15.83 13.58
N TYR A 499 -9.69 17.08 13.63
CA TYR A 499 -11.08 17.43 13.88
C TYR A 499 -11.58 18.48 12.90
N ALA A 500 -12.85 18.36 12.53
CA ALA A 500 -13.56 19.47 11.93
C ALA A 500 -13.61 20.63 12.93
N GLY A 501 -13.13 21.82 12.54
CA GLY A 501 -12.94 22.94 13.48
C GLY A 501 -14.21 23.26 14.29
N GLY A 502 -15.41 23.03 13.73
CA GLY A 502 -16.68 23.21 14.44
C GLY A 502 -16.93 22.20 15.56
N GLU A 503 -16.42 20.98 15.42
CA GLU A 503 -16.61 19.88 16.39
C GLU A 503 -15.77 20.01 17.65
N LEU A 504 -14.75 20.89 17.67
CA LEU A 504 -13.92 21.11 18.87
C LEU A 504 -14.75 21.34 20.13
N LYS A 505 -15.83 22.11 20.02
CA LYS A 505 -16.69 22.51 21.15
C LYS A 505 -17.49 21.36 21.74
N HIS A 506 -17.61 20.26 21.00
CA HIS A 506 -18.44 19.12 21.37
C HIS A 506 -17.68 18.03 22.12
N GLY A 507 -16.48 18.36 22.67
CA GLY A 507 -15.69 17.46 23.52
C GLY A 507 -14.20 17.74 23.48
N THR A 508 -13.60 17.73 22.31
CA THR A 508 -12.14 17.75 22.08
C THR A 508 -11.45 18.99 22.68
N LEU A 509 -12.17 20.12 22.76
CA LEU A 509 -11.63 21.35 23.34
C LEU A 509 -11.17 21.17 24.82
N ALA A 510 -11.66 20.14 25.50
CA ALA A 510 -11.22 19.77 26.85
C ALA A 510 -9.76 19.28 26.90
N LEU A 511 -9.21 18.83 25.76
CA LEU A 511 -7.83 18.35 25.64
C LEU A 511 -6.83 19.47 25.26
N ILE A 512 -7.33 20.65 24.95
CA ILE A 512 -6.48 21.79 24.58
C ILE A 512 -6.01 22.49 25.86
N GLU A 513 -4.73 22.41 26.08
CA GLU A 513 -4.04 23.02 27.22
C GLU A 513 -2.80 23.81 26.77
N GLU A 514 -2.14 24.52 27.68
CA GLU A 514 -0.96 25.32 27.41
C GLU A 514 0.14 24.53 26.69
N GLY A 515 0.59 25.07 25.55
CA GLY A 515 1.71 24.53 24.79
C GLY A 515 1.38 23.29 23.96
N VAL A 516 0.12 22.85 23.87
CA VAL A 516 -0.28 21.77 22.93
C VAL A 516 -0.18 22.26 21.49
N PRO A 517 0.51 21.54 20.59
CA PRO A 517 0.58 21.90 19.18
C PRO A 517 -0.76 21.68 18.47
N VAL A 518 -1.21 22.70 17.75
CA VAL A 518 -2.39 22.64 16.88
C VAL A 518 -2.00 23.07 15.48
N ILE A 519 -2.16 22.20 14.51
CA ILE A 519 -1.93 22.48 13.08
C ILE A 519 -3.28 22.82 12.45
N ALA A 520 -3.44 24.05 11.98
CA ALA A 520 -4.72 24.55 11.48
C ALA A 520 -4.64 24.87 9.99
N LEU A 521 -5.45 24.21 9.17
CA LEU A 521 -5.53 24.45 7.74
C LEU A 521 -6.61 25.51 7.45
N ALA A 522 -6.23 26.58 6.77
CA ALA A 522 -7.06 27.73 6.43
C ALA A 522 -6.92 28.09 4.93
N THR A 523 -7.03 27.09 4.03
CA THR A 523 -6.86 27.27 2.60
C THR A 523 -8.17 27.47 1.85
N GLN A 524 -9.33 27.31 2.51
CA GLN A 524 -10.65 27.39 1.89
C GLN A 524 -11.33 28.73 2.19
N GLU A 525 -11.41 29.58 1.16
CA GLU A 525 -11.99 30.93 1.27
C GLU A 525 -13.43 30.93 1.81
N ASP A 526 -14.26 29.96 1.37
CA ASP A 526 -15.69 29.87 1.75
C ASP A 526 -15.91 29.67 3.26
N VAL A 527 -14.91 29.17 4.01
CA VAL A 527 -15.01 28.87 5.45
C VAL A 527 -13.87 29.51 6.25
N TYR A 528 -13.12 30.42 5.64
CA TYR A 528 -11.92 31.03 6.23
C TYR A 528 -12.21 31.71 7.58
N ASP A 529 -13.19 32.63 7.65
CA ASP A 529 -13.55 33.33 8.89
C ASP A 529 -13.96 32.37 10.01
N LYS A 530 -14.58 31.26 9.65
CA LYS A 530 -14.95 30.22 10.62
C LYS A 530 -13.72 29.47 11.13
N MET A 531 -12.73 29.27 10.27
CA MET A 531 -11.47 28.65 10.66
C MET A 531 -10.66 29.57 11.58
N ILE A 532 -10.57 30.87 11.27
CA ILE A 532 -9.96 31.88 12.15
C ILE A 532 -10.64 31.90 13.52
N SER A 533 -11.96 31.80 13.56
CA SER A 533 -12.69 31.71 14.85
C SER A 533 -12.27 30.47 15.66
N ASN A 534 -12.11 29.30 15.03
CA ASN A 534 -11.66 28.09 15.72
C ASN A 534 -10.19 28.20 16.17
N ILE A 535 -9.33 28.85 15.39
CA ILE A 535 -7.95 29.15 15.78
C ILE A 535 -7.94 29.99 17.07
N ARG A 536 -8.74 31.05 17.14
CA ARG A 536 -8.86 31.90 18.34
C ARG A 536 -9.35 31.11 19.57
N GLU A 537 -10.21 30.10 19.38
CA GLU A 537 -10.71 29.26 20.47
C GLU A 537 -9.60 28.42 21.13
N VAL A 538 -8.71 27.83 20.33
CA VAL A 538 -7.58 27.04 20.83
C VAL A 538 -6.49 27.97 21.37
N LYS A 539 -6.25 29.12 20.74
CA LYS A 539 -5.34 30.17 21.24
C LYS A 539 -5.75 30.73 22.62
N ALA A 540 -7.05 30.87 22.87
CA ALA A 540 -7.57 31.30 24.19
C ALA A 540 -7.27 30.27 25.31
N ARG A 541 -6.77 29.09 24.98
CA ARG A 541 -6.31 28.03 25.89
C ARG A 541 -4.80 27.80 25.81
N GLU A 542 -4.09 28.81 25.29
CA GLU A 542 -2.64 28.83 25.22
C GLU A 542 -2.01 27.70 24.36
N ALA A 543 -2.79 27.14 23.41
CA ALA A 543 -2.25 26.25 22.41
C ALA A 543 -1.22 26.96 21.53
N ILE A 544 -0.23 26.21 21.06
CA ILE A 544 0.71 26.65 20.02
C ILE A 544 0.13 26.32 18.66
N VAL A 545 -0.22 27.34 17.90
CA VAL A 545 -0.89 27.14 16.60
C VAL A 545 0.05 27.37 15.43
N ILE A 546 0.16 26.37 14.56
CA ILE A 546 0.81 26.43 13.25
C ILE A 546 -0.31 26.54 12.22
N GLY A 547 -0.43 27.70 11.57
CA GLY A 547 -1.42 27.94 10.53
C GLY A 547 -0.88 27.66 9.13
N ILE A 548 -1.60 26.85 8.34
CA ILE A 548 -1.31 26.66 6.92
C ILE A 548 -2.32 27.47 6.10
N GLY A 549 -1.81 28.46 5.38
CA GLY A 549 -2.60 29.36 4.54
C GLY A 549 -2.02 29.51 3.15
N MET A 550 -2.64 30.37 2.33
CA MET A 550 -2.16 30.65 0.98
C MET A 550 -1.27 31.92 0.95
N LYS A 551 -0.25 31.93 0.09
CA LYS A 551 0.57 33.14 -0.14
C LYS A 551 -0.30 34.37 -0.41
N GLY A 552 0.01 35.46 0.28
CA GLY A 552 -0.74 36.72 0.23
C GLY A 552 -1.87 36.84 1.27
N ASP A 553 -2.01 35.85 2.15
CA ASP A 553 -2.89 35.96 3.32
C ASP A 553 -2.12 36.63 4.48
N GLU A 554 -2.41 37.92 4.72
CA GLU A 554 -1.81 38.71 5.80
C GLU A 554 -2.61 38.61 7.11
N GLU A 555 -3.81 38.03 7.08
CA GLU A 555 -4.69 37.93 8.24
C GLU A 555 -4.32 36.72 9.13
N LEU A 556 -4.04 35.56 8.53
CA LEU A 556 -3.74 34.32 9.28
C LEU A 556 -2.60 34.53 10.27
N SER A 557 -1.52 35.20 9.86
CA SER A 557 -0.32 35.45 10.70
C SER A 557 -0.60 36.25 11.99
N LYS A 558 -1.72 36.98 12.05
CA LYS A 558 -2.13 37.72 13.24
C LYS A 558 -2.78 36.84 14.31
N HIS A 559 -3.12 35.61 13.98
CA HIS A 559 -3.91 34.71 14.82
C HIS A 559 -3.19 33.43 15.24
N VAL A 560 -2.03 33.14 14.66
CA VAL A 560 -1.26 31.93 14.91
C VAL A 560 0.14 32.26 15.42
N ASP A 561 0.85 31.28 15.99
CA ASP A 561 2.23 31.47 16.43
C ASP A 561 3.21 31.36 15.28
N HIS A 562 2.90 30.48 14.32
CA HIS A 562 3.70 30.24 13.12
C HIS A 562 2.79 30.08 11.90
N THR A 563 3.23 30.61 10.78
CA THR A 563 2.49 30.52 9.52
C THR A 563 3.32 29.82 8.46
N ILE A 564 2.72 28.89 7.76
CA ILE A 564 3.25 28.22 6.58
C ILE A 564 2.38 28.63 5.41
N TYR A 565 2.97 29.16 4.35
CA TYR A 565 2.22 29.55 3.16
C TYR A 565 2.49 28.60 2.02
N VAL A 566 1.40 28.02 1.48
CA VAL A 566 1.43 27.32 0.17
C VAL A 566 1.12 28.32 -0.95
N PRO A 567 1.55 28.04 -2.18
CA PRO A 567 1.22 28.87 -3.33
C PRO A 567 -0.29 29.09 -3.49
N ARG A 568 -0.68 30.28 -3.93
CA ARG A 568 -2.10 30.60 -4.13
C ARG A 568 -2.68 29.77 -5.27
N ALA A 569 -3.78 29.12 -5.04
CA ALA A 569 -4.49 28.26 -6.00
C ALA A 569 -6.00 28.29 -5.75
N ASN A 570 -6.80 27.77 -6.69
CA ASN A 570 -8.22 27.63 -6.47
C ASN A 570 -8.52 26.55 -5.40
N LYS A 571 -9.72 26.57 -4.86
CA LYS A 571 -10.15 25.71 -3.75
C LYS A 571 -10.04 24.20 -4.01
N PHE A 572 -10.01 23.75 -5.27
CA PHE A 572 -9.86 22.34 -5.63
C PHE A 572 -8.39 21.91 -5.74
N ILE A 573 -7.49 22.84 -6.04
CA ILE A 573 -6.04 22.62 -6.12
C ILE A 573 -5.38 22.76 -4.74
N ALA A 574 -5.88 23.68 -3.91
CA ALA A 574 -5.32 23.97 -2.59
C ALA A 574 -5.11 22.73 -1.69
N PRO A 575 -6.02 21.73 -1.63
CA PRO A 575 -5.83 20.51 -0.83
C PRO A 575 -4.59 19.71 -1.22
N ILE A 576 -4.26 19.67 -2.52
CA ILE A 576 -3.09 18.97 -3.07
C ILE A 576 -1.79 19.67 -2.65
N LEU A 577 -1.81 20.99 -2.53
CA LEU A 577 -0.67 21.77 -2.07
C LEU A 577 -0.51 21.71 -0.54
N ALA A 578 -1.63 21.77 0.18
CA ALA A 578 -1.64 21.83 1.65
C ALA A 578 -1.09 20.58 2.34
N VAL A 579 -1.17 19.41 1.70
CA VAL A 579 -0.64 18.16 2.29
C VAL A 579 0.88 18.10 2.29
N VAL A 580 1.56 18.75 1.33
CA VAL A 580 3.02 18.64 1.17
C VAL A 580 3.79 19.14 2.41
N PRO A 581 3.52 20.34 2.97
CA PRO A 581 4.17 20.77 4.19
C PRO A 581 3.81 19.89 5.39
N LEU A 582 2.62 19.25 5.42
CA LEU A 582 2.27 18.30 6.50
C LEU A 582 3.12 17.03 6.44
N GLN A 583 3.43 16.54 5.23
CA GLN A 583 4.33 15.40 5.03
C GLN A 583 5.76 15.74 5.47
N LEU A 584 6.26 16.94 5.14
CA LEU A 584 7.57 17.41 5.58
C LEU A 584 7.62 17.57 7.11
N LEU A 585 6.58 18.15 7.72
CA LEU A 585 6.47 18.27 9.18
C LEU A 585 6.54 16.92 9.87
N ALA A 586 5.77 15.94 9.39
CA ALA A 586 5.77 14.58 9.93
C ALA A 586 7.15 13.92 9.79
N TYR A 587 7.78 14.04 8.62
CA TYR A 587 9.12 13.54 8.36
C TYR A 587 10.16 14.10 9.34
N TYR A 588 10.24 15.43 9.48
CA TYR A 588 11.21 16.05 10.38
C TYR A 588 10.91 15.81 11.86
N ALA A 589 9.64 15.70 12.24
CA ALA A 589 9.27 15.31 13.61
C ALA A 589 9.78 13.89 13.93
N ALA A 590 9.66 12.95 12.99
CA ALA A 590 10.17 11.60 13.15
C ALA A 590 11.70 11.56 13.25
N ILE A 591 12.42 12.29 12.38
CA ILE A 591 13.89 12.43 12.44
C ILE A 591 14.33 13.00 13.79
N THR A 592 13.69 14.06 14.27
CA THR A 592 14.00 14.68 15.56
C THR A 592 13.85 13.71 16.73
N ARG A 593 12.93 12.76 16.62
CA ARG A 593 12.69 11.71 17.63
C ARG A 593 13.58 10.47 17.44
N GLY A 594 14.41 10.43 16.39
CA GLY A 594 15.26 9.29 16.07
C GLY A 594 14.49 8.06 15.57
N ALA A 595 13.28 8.26 15.00
CA ALA A 595 12.45 7.20 14.46
C ALA A 595 12.90 6.82 13.04
N ASP A 596 12.71 5.55 12.67
CA ASP A 596 12.91 5.08 11.30
C ASP A 596 11.70 5.50 10.44
N VAL A 597 11.88 6.49 9.57
CA VAL A 597 10.80 7.07 8.76
C VAL A 597 10.38 6.17 7.60
N ASP A 598 11.29 5.36 7.08
CA ASP A 598 11.00 4.45 5.97
C ASP A 598 10.31 3.17 6.42
N LYS A 599 10.66 2.69 7.63
CA LYS A 599 10.17 1.45 8.21
C LYS A 599 9.75 1.68 9.68
N PRO A 600 8.66 2.44 9.91
CA PRO A 600 8.17 2.71 11.26
C PRO A 600 7.69 1.41 11.93
N ARG A 601 7.86 1.33 13.25
CA ARG A 601 7.47 0.15 14.02
C ARG A 601 5.98 -0.19 13.85
N ASN A 602 5.66 -1.48 13.83
CA ASN A 602 4.29 -2.01 13.81
C ASN A 602 3.45 -1.60 12.59
N LEU A 603 4.08 -1.16 11.50
CA LEU A 603 3.40 -0.82 10.25
C LEU A 603 4.03 -1.54 9.06
N ALA A 604 3.22 -1.83 8.07
CA ALA A 604 3.64 -2.41 6.79
C ALA A 604 3.11 -1.56 5.64
N LYS A 605 3.84 -1.51 4.50
CA LYS A 605 3.48 -0.70 3.33
C LYS A 605 2.11 -1.05 2.75
N SER A 606 1.73 -2.31 2.79
CA SER A 606 0.44 -2.78 2.29
C SER A 606 -0.06 -3.94 3.17
N VAL A 607 -1.32 -3.91 3.57
CA VAL A 607 -1.96 -4.94 4.40
C VAL A 607 -2.72 -5.89 3.49
N THR A 608 -2.24 -7.15 3.39
CA THR A 608 -2.82 -8.20 2.54
C THR A 608 -3.41 -9.36 3.34
N VAL A 609 -3.60 -9.18 4.62
CA VAL A 609 -4.30 -10.09 5.54
C VAL A 609 -5.33 -9.31 6.32
N GLU A 610 -6.41 -9.95 6.69
CA GLU A 610 -7.44 -9.42 7.60
C GLU A 610 -7.07 -9.65 9.05
#